data_62feac4110c0c6d0babf1d328a0e790e
#
_entry.id   62feac4110c0c6d0babf1d328a0e790e
#
_cell.length_a   1.000
_cell.length_b   1.000
_cell.length_c   1.000
_cell.angle_alpha   90.00
_cell.angle_beta   90.00
_cell.angle_gamma   90.00
#
_symmetry.space_group_name_H-M   'P 1'
#
loop_
_entity.id
_entity.type
_entity.pdbx_description
1 polymer ?
#
loop_
_entity_poly.entity_id
_entity_poly.type
_entity_poly.pdbx_seq_one_letter_code
_entity_poly.pdbx_strand_id
1 'polypeptide(L)'
;MLEIGKSYTIEQVVTPEMTARAIGSGGLEVFGTPFMMAMMEHAAMDCVQPDLPEGKGTVGVDIQSSHLAPTPVGMTVRATATVTGVSENGKLITFRVEASDDWGPIGEGTHTLSLIHISE
;
A
#
# COMPACT_ATOMS: atom_id res chain seq x y z
N MET A 1 -7.80 3.39 -18.86
CA MET A 1 -7.20 4.70 -18.59
C MET A 1 -7.18 4.99 -17.10
N LEU A 2 -6.10 5.56 -16.61
CA LEU A 2 -5.95 5.86 -15.20
C LEU A 2 -6.76 7.11 -14.83
N GLU A 3 -7.62 6.98 -13.82
CA GLU A 3 -8.50 8.07 -13.40
C GLU A 3 -8.30 8.42 -11.93
N ILE A 4 -8.37 9.71 -11.63
CA ILE A 4 -8.41 10.20 -10.24
C ILE A 4 -9.64 9.61 -9.56
N GLY A 5 -9.47 9.07 -8.37
CA GLY A 5 -10.54 8.41 -7.62
C GLY A 5 -10.61 6.90 -7.80
N LYS A 6 -9.86 6.34 -8.77
CA LYS A 6 -9.77 4.88 -8.89
C LYS A 6 -9.14 4.31 -7.63
N SER A 7 -9.72 3.26 -7.07
CA SER A 7 -9.21 2.64 -5.87
C SER A 7 -9.12 1.13 -6.01
N TYR A 8 -8.30 0.53 -5.14
CA TYR A 8 -8.16 -0.91 -5.07
C TYR A 8 -7.87 -1.31 -3.62
N THR A 9 -8.48 -2.39 -3.19
CA THR A 9 -8.34 -2.89 -1.82
C THR A 9 -7.79 -4.31 -1.86
N ILE A 10 -6.80 -4.58 -1.01
CA ILE A 10 -6.31 -5.94 -0.80
C ILE A 10 -6.54 -6.33 0.66
N GLU A 11 -6.67 -7.62 0.91
CA GLU A 11 -6.91 -8.17 2.24
C GLU A 11 -5.85 -9.20 2.60
N GLN A 12 -5.54 -9.28 3.89
CA GLN A 12 -4.57 -10.24 4.39
C GLN A 12 -4.90 -10.58 5.84
N VAL A 13 -4.89 -11.87 6.18
CA VAL A 13 -4.95 -12.30 7.57
C VAL A 13 -3.56 -12.14 8.18
N VAL A 14 -3.47 -11.50 9.34
CA VAL A 14 -2.19 -11.31 10.01
C VAL A 14 -1.67 -12.66 10.51
N THR A 15 -0.50 -13.05 10.05
CA THR A 15 0.20 -14.26 10.48
C THR A 15 1.32 -13.91 11.46
N PRO A 16 1.85 -14.89 12.22
CA PRO A 16 2.96 -14.62 13.14
C PRO A 16 4.19 -13.98 12.48
N GLU A 17 4.45 -14.30 11.22
CA GLU A 17 5.60 -13.77 10.47
C GLU A 17 5.44 -12.30 10.12
N MET A 18 4.24 -11.77 10.18
CA MET A 18 3.92 -10.36 9.85
C MET A 18 3.96 -9.46 11.09
N THR A 19 4.36 -9.99 12.24
CA THR A 19 4.36 -9.18 13.46
C THR A 19 5.60 -8.31 13.55
N ALA A 20 5.45 -7.19 14.26
CA ALA A 20 6.57 -6.29 14.54
C ALA A 20 7.72 -7.03 15.19
N ARG A 21 7.43 -7.93 16.13
CA ARG A 21 8.44 -8.74 16.82
C ARG A 21 9.20 -9.65 15.86
N ALA A 22 8.48 -10.33 14.96
CA ALA A 22 9.10 -11.27 14.02
C ALA A 22 10.08 -10.60 13.06
N ILE A 23 9.82 -9.37 12.68
CA ILE A 23 10.65 -8.64 11.71
C ILE A 23 11.58 -7.63 12.36
N GLY A 24 11.65 -7.58 13.70
CA GLY A 24 12.55 -6.70 14.42
C GLY A 24 12.13 -5.24 14.42
N SER A 25 10.87 -4.95 14.15
CA SER A 25 10.32 -3.59 14.08
C SER A 25 9.72 -3.13 15.42
N GLY A 26 9.68 -3.98 16.41
CA GLY A 26 9.14 -3.69 17.73
C GLY A 26 9.10 -4.95 18.57
N GLY A 27 8.66 -4.85 19.82
CA GLY A 27 8.68 -5.96 20.78
C GLY A 27 7.37 -6.73 20.90
N LEU A 28 6.31 -6.32 20.19
CA LEU A 28 4.98 -6.91 20.35
C LEU A 28 4.61 -7.81 19.17
N GLU A 29 3.75 -8.79 19.45
CA GLU A 29 3.24 -9.70 18.43
C GLU A 29 1.96 -9.14 17.80
N VAL A 30 2.09 -7.96 17.17
CA VAL A 30 1.03 -7.28 16.45
C VAL A 30 1.50 -7.00 15.03
N PHE A 31 0.55 -6.76 14.13
CA PHE A 31 0.84 -6.47 12.72
C PHE A 31 1.90 -5.38 12.60
N GLY A 32 2.99 -5.70 11.93
CA GLY A 32 4.15 -4.80 11.83
C GLY A 32 3.94 -3.67 10.85
N THR A 33 4.39 -2.47 11.22
CA THR A 33 4.30 -1.28 10.35
C THR A 33 4.90 -1.51 8.96
N PRO A 34 6.08 -2.14 8.81
CA PRO A 34 6.61 -2.41 7.48
C PRO A 34 5.69 -3.27 6.61
N PHE A 35 4.97 -4.23 7.20
CA PHE A 35 4.01 -5.04 6.45
C PHE A 35 2.78 -4.24 6.06
N MET A 36 2.30 -3.35 6.94
CA MET A 36 1.19 -2.46 6.62
C MET A 36 1.56 -1.58 5.43
N MET A 37 2.76 -0.99 5.45
CA MET A 37 3.24 -0.15 4.37
C MET A 37 3.39 -0.96 3.08
N ALA A 38 3.90 -2.18 3.16
CA ALA A 38 4.02 -3.06 1.99
C ALA A 38 2.65 -3.38 1.39
N MET A 39 1.62 -3.59 2.21
CA MET A 39 0.26 -3.80 1.72
C MET A 39 -0.28 -2.56 1.01
N MET A 40 -0.03 -1.38 1.57
CA MET A 40 -0.42 -0.11 0.94
C MET A 40 0.24 0.05 -0.43
N GLU A 41 1.52 -0.26 -0.53
CA GLU A 41 2.27 -0.22 -1.78
C GLU A 41 1.73 -1.23 -2.78
N HIS A 42 1.41 -2.44 -2.32
CA HIS A 42 0.85 -3.50 -3.17
C HIS A 42 -0.53 -3.10 -3.72
N ALA A 43 -1.38 -2.53 -2.87
CA ALA A 43 -2.69 -2.04 -3.31
C ALA A 43 -2.56 -0.97 -4.39
N ALA A 44 -1.61 -0.04 -4.22
CA ALA A 44 -1.35 1.00 -5.22
C ALA A 44 -0.87 0.41 -6.54
N MET A 45 0.07 -0.53 -6.50
CA MET A 45 0.58 -1.20 -7.68
C MET A 45 -0.54 -1.92 -8.44
N ASP A 46 -1.35 -2.70 -7.74
CA ASP A 46 -2.47 -3.43 -8.35
C ASP A 46 -3.55 -2.50 -8.88
N CYS A 47 -3.74 -1.35 -8.24
CA CYS A 47 -4.71 -0.36 -8.67
C CYS A 47 -4.42 0.13 -10.10
N VAL A 48 -3.16 0.34 -10.43
CA VAL A 48 -2.78 0.94 -11.72
C VAL A 48 -2.31 -0.07 -12.76
N GLN A 49 -1.95 -1.28 -12.34
CA GLN A 49 -1.39 -2.28 -13.25
C GLN A 49 -2.22 -2.49 -14.53
N PRO A 50 -3.55 -2.63 -14.46
CA PRO A 50 -4.35 -2.83 -15.68
C PRO A 50 -4.32 -1.66 -16.66
N ASP A 51 -3.97 -0.46 -16.19
CA ASP A 51 -3.99 0.75 -17.01
C ASP A 51 -2.61 1.13 -17.54
N LEU A 52 -1.58 0.34 -17.22
CA LEU A 52 -0.21 0.66 -17.66
C LEU A 52 -0.02 0.30 -19.13
N PRO A 53 0.69 1.15 -19.89
CA PRO A 53 1.08 0.79 -21.26
C PRO A 53 1.98 -0.44 -21.25
N GLU A 54 1.97 -1.17 -22.35
CA GLU A 54 2.86 -2.31 -22.54
C GLU A 54 4.32 -1.86 -22.37
N GLY A 55 5.12 -2.66 -21.69
CA GLY A 55 6.54 -2.37 -21.43
C GLY A 55 6.78 -1.38 -20.32
N LYS A 56 5.74 -0.98 -19.59
CA LYS A 56 5.87 -0.08 -18.45
C LYS A 56 5.58 -0.81 -17.12
N GLY A 57 6.28 -0.42 -16.10
CA GLY A 57 6.03 -0.85 -14.72
C GLY A 57 6.11 0.35 -13.80
N THR A 58 6.03 0.09 -12.51
CA THR A 58 6.09 1.14 -11.50
C THR A 58 7.10 0.80 -10.42
N VAL A 59 7.69 1.85 -9.84
CA VAL A 59 8.50 1.73 -8.62
C VAL A 59 7.99 2.75 -7.61
N GLY A 60 8.04 2.39 -6.33
CA GLY A 60 7.71 3.33 -5.26
C GLY A 60 8.83 4.34 -5.08
N VAL A 61 8.50 5.62 -5.02
CA VAL A 61 9.48 6.68 -4.83
C VAL A 61 9.25 7.47 -3.55
N ASP A 62 8.07 7.38 -2.96
CA ASP A 62 7.77 8.03 -1.69
C ASP A 62 6.61 7.30 -1.01
N ILE A 63 6.72 7.11 0.29
CA ILE A 63 5.60 6.65 1.10
C ILE A 63 5.71 7.28 2.48
N GLN A 64 4.60 7.86 2.93
CA GLN A 64 4.48 8.43 4.26
C GLN A 64 3.19 7.90 4.85
N SER A 65 3.29 7.22 5.97
CA SER A 65 2.09 6.69 6.62
C SER A 65 2.25 6.69 8.14
N SER A 66 1.11 6.76 8.80
CA SER A 66 1.02 6.63 10.25
C SER A 66 0.34 5.31 10.58
N HIS A 67 0.90 4.57 11.53
CA HIS A 67 0.31 3.34 12.03
C HIS A 67 -0.39 3.69 13.35
N LEU A 68 -1.70 3.75 13.32
CA LEU A 68 -2.53 4.37 14.36
C LEU A 68 -3.00 3.40 15.44
N ALA A 69 -3.10 2.11 15.13
CA ALA A 69 -3.62 1.12 16.05
C ALA A 69 -3.04 -0.27 15.74
N PRO A 70 -2.80 -1.09 16.77
CA PRO A 70 -2.28 -2.44 16.58
C PRO A 70 -3.37 -3.41 16.11
N THR A 71 -2.97 -4.44 15.37
CA THR A 71 -3.85 -5.53 14.96
C THR A 71 -3.22 -6.87 15.42
N PRO A 72 -3.98 -7.72 16.12
CA PRO A 72 -3.46 -9.02 16.57
C PRO A 72 -3.35 -10.02 15.43
N VAL A 73 -2.54 -11.05 15.65
CA VAL A 73 -2.46 -12.21 14.76
C VAL A 73 -3.84 -12.85 14.62
N GLY A 74 -4.18 -13.25 13.42
CA GLY A 74 -5.46 -13.91 13.12
C GLY A 74 -6.58 -12.98 12.65
N MET A 75 -6.43 -11.68 12.84
CA MET A 75 -7.40 -10.71 12.35
C MET A 75 -7.09 -10.33 10.92
N THR A 76 -8.12 -10.01 10.13
CA THR A 76 -7.95 -9.56 8.76
C THR A 76 -7.65 -8.07 8.73
N VAL A 77 -6.66 -7.68 7.92
CA VAL A 77 -6.37 -6.29 7.60
C VAL A 77 -6.68 -6.03 6.14
N ARG A 78 -7.11 -4.80 5.85
CA ARG A 78 -7.42 -4.34 4.49
C ARG A 78 -6.64 -3.08 4.23
N ALA A 79 -6.01 -3.02 3.06
CA ALA A 79 -5.32 -1.82 2.61
C ALA A 79 -5.95 -1.35 1.31
N THR A 80 -6.26 -0.06 1.23
CA THR A 80 -6.87 0.56 0.06
C THR A 80 -5.98 1.69 -0.42
N ALA A 81 -5.72 1.71 -1.72
CA ALA A 81 -5.05 2.82 -2.39
C ALA A 81 -6.03 3.49 -3.34
N THR A 82 -6.06 4.81 -3.31
CA THR A 82 -6.93 5.62 -4.16
C THR A 82 -6.08 6.62 -4.91
N VAL A 83 -6.19 6.68 -6.22
CA VAL A 83 -5.45 7.64 -7.06
C VAL A 83 -5.93 9.04 -6.74
N THR A 84 -5.00 9.92 -6.35
CA THR A 84 -5.30 11.32 -6.05
C THR A 84 -4.69 12.30 -7.05
N GLY A 85 -3.70 11.85 -7.81
CA GLY A 85 -3.07 12.72 -8.79
C GLY A 85 -2.21 11.96 -9.78
N VAL A 86 -2.04 12.57 -10.95
CA VAL A 86 -1.12 12.09 -11.99
C VAL A 86 -0.39 13.33 -12.49
N SER A 87 0.94 13.26 -12.56
CA SER A 87 1.73 14.39 -13.04
C SER A 87 1.44 14.68 -14.52
N GLU A 88 1.74 15.90 -14.97
CA GLU A 88 1.48 16.33 -16.36
C GLU A 88 2.10 15.40 -17.38
N ASN A 89 3.32 14.92 -17.10
CA ASN A 89 4.02 14.01 -18.02
C ASN A 89 3.57 12.55 -17.86
N GLY A 90 2.62 12.28 -16.95
CA GLY A 90 2.09 10.93 -16.70
C GLY A 90 3.03 10.00 -15.95
N LYS A 91 4.19 10.47 -15.50
CA LYS A 91 5.20 9.61 -14.88
C LYS A 91 4.98 9.35 -13.40
N LEU A 92 4.41 10.30 -12.66
CA LEU A 92 4.20 10.18 -11.23
C LEU A 92 2.72 10.02 -10.94
N ILE A 93 2.39 9.00 -10.18
CA ILE A 93 1.02 8.71 -9.76
C ILE A 93 1.00 8.77 -8.25
N THR A 94 0.15 9.63 -7.68
CA THR A 94 0.03 9.78 -6.24
C THR A 94 -1.26 9.15 -5.74
N PHE A 95 -1.18 8.61 -4.54
CA PHE A 95 -2.27 7.88 -3.89
C PHE A 95 -2.49 8.36 -2.48
N ARG A 96 -3.73 8.32 -2.06
CA ARG A 96 -4.07 8.20 -0.65
C ARG A 96 -4.07 6.71 -0.33
N VAL A 97 -3.44 6.33 0.78
CA VAL A 97 -3.42 4.93 1.23
C VAL A 97 -4.02 4.84 2.63
N GLU A 98 -4.79 3.80 2.86
CA GLU A 98 -5.49 3.59 4.12
C GLU A 98 -5.42 2.11 4.47
N ALA A 99 -5.41 1.80 5.75
CA ALA A 99 -5.51 0.44 6.22
C ALA A 99 -6.49 0.37 7.40
N SER A 100 -7.20 -0.74 7.48
CA SER A 100 -8.18 -1.00 8.54
C SER A 100 -8.15 -2.47 8.91
N ASP A 101 -8.65 -2.77 10.11
CA ASP A 101 -8.95 -4.13 10.55
C ASP A 101 -10.41 -4.19 10.99
N ASP A 102 -10.81 -5.28 11.66
CA ASP A 102 -12.20 -5.44 12.07
C ASP A 102 -12.63 -4.47 13.18
N TRP A 103 -11.67 -3.81 13.82
CA TRP A 103 -11.95 -2.82 14.87
C TRP A 103 -11.97 -1.38 14.37
N GLY A 104 -11.51 -1.14 13.15
CA GLY A 104 -11.52 0.19 12.54
C GLY A 104 -10.22 0.55 11.85
N PRO A 105 -9.99 1.86 11.59
CA PRO A 105 -8.78 2.32 10.93
C PRO A 105 -7.53 2.00 11.74
N ILE A 106 -6.48 1.54 11.05
CA ILE A 106 -5.18 1.25 11.67
C ILE A 106 -4.04 2.06 11.06
N GLY A 107 -4.26 2.66 9.91
CA GLY A 107 -3.21 3.48 9.30
C GLY A 107 -3.73 4.30 8.14
N GLU A 108 -2.98 5.37 7.81
CA GLU A 108 -3.28 6.22 6.67
C GLU A 108 -2.03 6.94 6.22
N GLY A 109 -2.03 7.41 4.99
CA GLY A 109 -0.91 8.15 4.46
C GLY A 109 -1.02 8.43 2.97
N THR A 110 0.13 8.70 2.38
CA THR A 110 0.28 8.98 0.96
C THR A 110 1.39 8.12 0.36
N HIS A 111 1.26 7.83 -0.93
CA HIS A 111 2.24 7.04 -1.64
C HIS A 111 2.35 7.55 -3.07
N THR A 112 3.56 7.56 -3.61
CA THR A 112 3.81 7.96 -4.99
C THR A 112 4.55 6.85 -5.72
N LEU A 113 4.03 6.48 -6.89
CA LEU A 113 4.68 5.57 -7.82
C LEU A 113 5.24 6.37 -8.99
N SER A 114 6.38 5.91 -9.50
CA SER A 114 6.93 6.42 -10.76
C SER A 114 6.80 5.34 -11.83
N LEU A 115 6.29 5.73 -13.00
CA LEU A 115 6.32 4.86 -14.17
C LEU A 115 7.75 4.71 -14.64
N ILE A 116 8.14 3.48 -14.94
CA ILE A 116 9.45 3.17 -15.49
C ILE A 116 9.30 2.33 -16.75
N HIS A 117 10.30 2.39 -17.58
CA HIS A 117 10.41 1.53 -18.76
C HIS A 117 11.02 0.21 -18.31
N ILE A 118 10.35 -0.89 -18.61
CA ILE A 118 10.88 -2.21 -18.31
C ILE A 118 11.60 -2.73 -19.53
N SER A 119 12.92 -2.92 -19.39
CA SER A 119 13.74 -3.53 -20.44
C SER A 119 13.84 -5.03 -20.21
N GLU A 120 13.92 -5.76 -21.27
CA GLU A 120 14.18 -7.19 -21.24
C GLU A 120 15.62 -7.51 -21.54
#